data_4b3bc5ca04f1ab49206b1b8eca44977e
#
_entry.id   4b3bc5ca04f1ab49206b1b8eca44977e
#
_cell.length_a   1.000
_cell.length_b   1.000
_cell.length_c   1.000
_cell.angle_alpha   90.00
_cell.angle_beta   90.00
_cell.angle_gamma   90.00
#
_symmetry.space_group_name_H-M   'P 1'
#
loop_
_entity.id
_entity.type
_entity.pdbx_description
1 polymer ?
#
loop_
_entity_poly.entity_id
_entity_poly.type
_entity_poly.pdbx_seq_one_letter_code
_entity_poly.pdbx_strand_id
1 'polypeptide(L)'
;MVNGFNKNMHKQIPFGSRKIGEGAPVVVIAEIGINHEGDTGHCMRLIDEAASAGADAIKLQTVDADENYVPGTQSHKLFSKGYLSAEATAGAFNHAKSLGMEA
;
A
#
# COMPACT_ATOMS: atom_id res chain seq x y z
N MET A 1 -32.94 19.63 8.80
CA MET A 1 -31.72 19.72 8.88
C MET A 1 -30.89 18.53 8.49
N VAL A 2 -29.72 18.77 8.38
CA VAL A 2 -28.80 17.77 7.92
C VAL A 2 -28.55 16.63 8.88
N ASN A 3 -28.97 16.78 10.13
CA ASN A 3 -28.67 15.77 11.14
C ASN A 3 -29.22 14.40 10.81
N GLY A 4 -30.47 14.31 10.37
CA GLY A 4 -31.04 13.04 9.97
C GLY A 4 -30.38 12.51 8.73
N PHE A 5 -30.01 13.40 7.83
CA PHE A 5 -29.33 13.03 6.61
C PHE A 5 -27.98 12.34 6.86
N ASN A 6 -27.20 12.88 7.80
CA ASN A 6 -25.87 12.34 8.08
C ASN A 6 -25.82 11.29 9.18
N LYS A 7 -26.93 10.99 9.78
CA LYS A 7 -26.98 10.18 10.99
C LYS A 7 -26.35 8.81 10.87
N ASN A 8 -26.52 8.16 9.72
CA ASN A 8 -25.99 6.83 9.47
C ASN A 8 -25.04 6.79 8.29
N MET A 9 -24.74 7.96 7.70
CA MET A 9 -23.85 8.04 6.57
C MET A 9 -22.42 8.23 7.05
N HIS A 10 -21.49 7.63 6.36
CA HIS A 10 -20.07 7.79 6.60
C HIS A 10 -19.57 7.35 7.97
N LYS A 11 -20.37 6.61 8.72
CA LYS A 11 -19.90 5.99 9.95
C LYS A 11 -18.87 4.93 9.67
N GLN A 12 -19.08 4.17 8.61
CA GLN A 12 -18.16 3.17 8.12
C GLN A 12 -18.11 3.23 6.61
N ILE A 13 -16.91 3.07 6.05
CA ILE A 13 -16.68 2.97 4.62
C ILE A 13 -15.99 1.65 4.30
N PRO A 14 -16.22 1.09 3.11
CA PRO A 14 -15.52 -0.13 2.72
C PRO A 14 -14.06 0.15 2.43
N PHE A 15 -13.22 -0.81 2.77
CA PHE A 15 -11.80 -0.83 2.45
C PHE A 15 -11.48 -2.27 2.04
N GLY A 16 -11.66 -2.58 0.76
CA GLY A 16 -11.59 -3.96 0.29
C GLY A 16 -12.61 -4.84 1.01
N SER A 17 -12.14 -5.89 1.64
CA SER A 17 -12.98 -6.80 2.43
C SER A 17 -13.24 -6.30 3.85
N ARG A 18 -12.64 -5.18 4.24
CA ARG A 18 -12.74 -4.61 5.59
C ARG A 18 -13.59 -3.36 5.57
N LYS A 19 -13.89 -2.84 6.77
CA LYS A 19 -14.56 -1.56 6.94
C LYS A 19 -13.74 -0.66 7.84
N ILE A 20 -13.73 0.63 7.53
CA ILE A 20 -13.07 1.67 8.31
C ILE A 20 -14.13 2.59 8.86
N GLY A 21 -14.01 2.95 10.11
CA GLY A 21 -14.87 3.95 10.72
C GLY A 21 -15.35 3.58 12.11
N GLU A 22 -16.39 4.27 12.55
CA GLU A 22 -16.92 4.15 13.89
C GLU A 22 -17.33 2.72 14.22
N GLY A 23 -16.80 2.19 15.30
CA GLY A 23 -17.09 0.83 15.76
C GLY A 23 -16.37 -0.28 15.02
N ALA A 24 -15.66 0.03 13.93
CA ALA A 24 -14.85 -0.95 13.22
C ALA A 24 -13.45 -1.05 13.82
N PRO A 25 -12.79 -2.22 13.71
CA PRO A 25 -11.40 -2.35 14.14
C PRO A 25 -10.50 -1.40 13.35
N VAL A 26 -9.42 -0.94 13.97
CA VAL A 26 -8.41 -0.12 13.30
C VAL A 26 -7.77 -0.93 12.18
N VAL A 27 -7.67 -0.32 11.00
CA VAL A 27 -6.96 -0.90 9.86
C VAL A 27 -5.50 -0.43 9.91
N VAL A 28 -4.58 -1.37 9.89
CA VAL A 28 -3.15 -1.09 9.92
C VAL A 28 -2.56 -1.33 8.54
N ILE A 29 -1.98 -0.30 7.96
CA ILE A 29 -1.33 -0.36 6.65
C ILE A 29 0.18 -0.39 6.85
N ALA A 30 0.84 -1.44 6.37
CA ALA A 30 2.29 -1.52 6.37
C ALA A 30 2.82 -0.75 5.15
N GLU A 31 3.53 0.33 5.40
CA GLU A 31 4.14 1.13 4.34
C GLU A 31 5.47 0.50 3.91
N ILE A 32 5.45 -0.28 2.85
CA ILE A 32 6.66 -0.86 2.26
C ILE A 32 7.40 0.20 1.45
N GLY A 33 6.64 1.07 0.76
CA GLY A 33 7.22 2.16 0.00
C GLY A 33 8.14 1.64 -1.10
N ILE A 34 9.37 2.12 -1.10
CA ILE A 34 10.44 1.68 -2.02
C ILE A 34 11.52 0.88 -1.30
N ASN A 35 11.26 0.40 -0.10
CA ASN A 35 12.26 -0.32 0.70
C ASN A 35 12.65 -1.67 0.10
N HIS A 36 11.90 -2.16 -0.88
CA HIS A 36 12.26 -3.34 -1.66
C HIS A 36 13.44 -3.08 -2.61
N GLU A 37 13.83 -1.83 -2.83
CA GLU A 37 14.96 -1.42 -3.69
C GLU A 37 14.89 -1.96 -5.11
N GLY A 38 13.68 -2.13 -5.66
CA GLY A 38 13.47 -2.65 -7.01
C GLY A 38 13.61 -4.17 -7.12
N ASP A 39 13.84 -4.86 -6.01
CA ASP A 39 13.99 -6.32 -5.98
C ASP A 39 12.65 -6.97 -5.66
N THR A 40 12.12 -7.71 -6.62
CA THR A 40 10.82 -8.38 -6.49
C THR A 40 10.83 -9.40 -5.33
N GLY A 41 11.90 -10.18 -5.20
CA GLY A 41 12.01 -11.16 -4.13
C GLY A 41 12.03 -10.50 -2.76
N HIS A 42 12.74 -9.39 -2.62
CA HIS A 42 12.76 -8.63 -1.38
C HIS A 42 11.38 -8.03 -1.08
N CYS A 43 10.69 -7.53 -2.11
CA CYS A 43 9.34 -7.03 -1.96
C CYS A 43 8.40 -8.12 -1.41
N MET A 44 8.46 -9.32 -1.95
CA MET A 44 7.65 -10.44 -1.47
C MET A 44 7.95 -10.80 -0.01
N ARG A 45 9.22 -10.77 0.38
CA ARG A 45 9.58 -11.00 1.80
C ARG A 45 9.03 -9.93 2.72
N LEU A 46 9.08 -8.67 2.31
CA LEU A 46 8.48 -7.58 3.10
C LEU A 46 6.97 -7.75 3.26
N ILE A 47 6.30 -8.22 2.21
CA ILE A 47 4.86 -8.51 2.27
C ILE A 47 4.59 -9.67 3.24
N ASP A 48 5.38 -10.73 3.19
CA ASP A 48 5.26 -11.86 4.12
C ASP A 48 5.43 -11.40 5.57
N GLU A 49 6.41 -10.56 5.83
CA GLU A 49 6.65 -10.01 7.18
C GLU A 49 5.51 -9.12 7.65
N ALA A 50 4.96 -8.30 6.74
CA ALA A 50 3.80 -7.46 7.06
C ALA A 50 2.59 -8.33 7.46
N ALA A 51 2.33 -9.40 6.71
CA ALA A 51 1.26 -10.34 7.02
C ALA A 51 1.49 -11.03 8.36
N SER A 52 2.72 -11.50 8.61
CA SER A 52 3.08 -12.14 9.89
C SER A 52 2.92 -11.20 11.07
N ALA A 53 3.16 -9.92 10.88
CA ALA A 53 3.00 -8.90 11.91
C ALA A 53 1.54 -8.51 12.15
N GLY A 54 0.61 -9.00 11.32
CA GLY A 54 -0.82 -8.72 11.48
C GLY A 54 -1.31 -7.48 10.75
N ALA A 55 -0.57 -6.97 9.77
CA ALA A 55 -1.03 -5.84 8.97
C ALA A 55 -2.28 -6.22 8.18
N ASP A 56 -3.17 -5.25 7.98
CA ASP A 56 -4.40 -5.43 7.21
C ASP A 56 -4.20 -5.11 5.74
N ALA A 57 -3.21 -4.30 5.44
CA ALA A 57 -2.91 -3.86 4.09
C ALA A 57 -1.43 -3.53 3.94
N ILE A 58 -0.97 -3.49 2.72
CA ILE A 58 0.34 -2.95 2.36
C ILE A 58 0.18 -1.73 1.47
N LYS A 59 1.19 -0.89 1.45
CA LYS A 59 1.27 0.23 0.52
C LYS A 59 2.65 0.23 -0.14
N LEU A 60 2.67 0.20 -1.46
CA LEU A 60 3.86 0.39 -2.26
C LEU A 60 3.91 1.83 -2.77
N GLN A 61 5.09 2.28 -3.17
CA GLN A 61 5.27 3.62 -3.73
C GLN A 61 6.07 3.51 -5.01
N THR A 62 5.37 3.27 -6.12
CA THR A 62 6.00 3.20 -7.43
C THR A 62 5.86 4.55 -8.11
N VAL A 63 6.99 5.19 -8.38
CA VAL A 63 7.04 6.53 -8.98
C VAL A 63 7.95 6.48 -10.18
N ASP A 64 7.55 7.17 -11.24
CA ASP A 64 8.46 7.44 -12.34
C ASP A 64 9.41 8.56 -11.91
N ALA A 65 10.68 8.22 -11.72
CA ALA A 65 11.66 9.16 -11.23
C ALA A 65 11.89 10.32 -12.21
N ASP A 66 11.81 10.06 -13.50
CA ASP A 66 12.04 11.09 -14.52
C ASP A 66 10.94 12.15 -14.51
N GLU A 67 9.71 11.76 -14.17
CA GLU A 67 8.57 12.68 -14.11
C GLU A 67 8.50 13.46 -12.80
N ASN A 68 9.11 12.94 -11.74
CA ASN A 68 8.93 13.49 -10.40
C ASN A 68 10.18 14.16 -9.82
N TYR A 69 11.36 13.83 -10.32
CA TYR A 69 12.62 14.33 -9.75
C TYR A 69 13.58 14.76 -10.83
N VAL A 70 14.37 15.78 -10.51
CA VAL A 70 15.40 16.29 -11.43
C VAL A 70 16.51 15.24 -11.57
N PRO A 71 16.88 14.84 -12.82
CA PRO A 71 17.97 13.90 -13.05
C PRO A 71 19.27 14.37 -12.39
N GLY A 72 20.03 13.45 -11.83
CA GLY A 72 21.28 13.74 -11.14
C GLY A 72 21.14 14.05 -9.66
N THR A 73 19.92 14.22 -9.16
CA THR A 73 19.68 14.41 -7.73
C THR A 73 19.68 13.06 -6.99
N GLN A 74 19.88 13.12 -5.68
CA GLN A 74 19.83 11.92 -4.84
C GLN A 74 18.44 11.27 -4.88
N SER A 75 17.39 12.08 -4.86
CA SER A 75 16.02 11.57 -4.92
C SER A 75 15.76 10.83 -6.23
N HIS A 76 16.21 11.39 -7.35
CA HIS A 76 16.05 10.73 -8.65
C HIS A 76 16.73 9.35 -8.65
N LYS A 77 17.97 9.27 -8.13
CA LYS A 77 18.71 8.01 -8.06
C LYS A 77 17.99 6.98 -7.19
N LEU A 78 17.49 7.42 -6.04
CA LEU A 78 16.82 6.56 -5.09
C LEU A 78 15.54 5.96 -5.68
N PHE A 79 14.69 6.79 -6.26
CA PHE A 79 13.42 6.33 -6.82
C PHE A 79 13.59 5.57 -8.14
N SER A 80 14.63 5.86 -8.92
CA SER A 80 14.97 5.04 -10.09
C SER A 80 15.35 3.62 -9.68
N LYS A 81 16.15 3.51 -8.64
CA LYS A 81 16.56 2.20 -8.10
C LYS A 81 15.40 1.45 -7.46
N GLY A 82 14.48 2.17 -6.83
CA GLY A 82 13.33 1.60 -6.15
C GLY A 82 12.12 1.33 -7.07
N TYR A 83 12.30 1.34 -8.36
CA TYR A 83 11.19 1.13 -9.29
C TYR A 83 10.83 -0.36 -9.41
N LEU A 84 9.54 -0.66 -9.38
CA LEU A 84 9.01 -1.96 -9.75
C LEU A 84 8.19 -1.83 -11.03
N SER A 85 8.33 -2.79 -11.94
CA SER A 85 7.51 -2.83 -13.14
C SER A 85 6.04 -3.02 -12.80
N ALA A 86 5.15 -2.70 -13.74
CA ALA A 86 3.71 -2.94 -13.58
C ALA A 86 3.43 -4.42 -13.30
N GLU A 87 4.14 -5.31 -14.00
CA GLU A 87 4.00 -6.75 -13.79
C GLU A 87 4.42 -7.17 -12.39
N ALA A 88 5.58 -6.70 -11.92
CA ALA A 88 6.07 -7.00 -10.57
C ALA A 88 5.12 -6.43 -9.51
N THR A 89 4.60 -5.23 -9.72
CA THR A 89 3.63 -4.61 -8.82
C THR A 89 2.33 -5.42 -8.73
N ALA A 90 1.82 -5.87 -9.87
CA ALA A 90 0.62 -6.72 -9.89
C ALA A 90 0.88 -8.05 -9.15
N GLY A 91 2.05 -8.63 -9.34
CA GLY A 91 2.45 -9.83 -8.61
C GLY A 91 2.51 -9.62 -7.10
N ALA A 92 3.04 -8.47 -6.67
CA ALA A 92 3.09 -8.10 -5.26
C ALA A 92 1.69 -7.94 -4.67
N PHE A 93 0.78 -7.27 -5.38
CA PHE A 93 -0.61 -7.11 -4.94
C PHE A 93 -1.33 -8.45 -4.83
N ASN A 94 -1.16 -9.32 -5.81
CA ASN A 94 -1.76 -10.65 -5.76
C ASN A 94 -1.22 -11.48 -4.59
N HIS A 95 0.07 -11.35 -4.31
CA HIS A 95 0.68 -12.02 -3.17
C HIS A 95 0.10 -11.52 -1.85
N ALA A 96 0.00 -10.20 -1.68
CA ALA A 96 -0.62 -9.60 -0.49
C ALA A 96 -2.05 -10.10 -0.31
N LYS A 97 -2.84 -10.10 -1.38
CA LYS A 97 -4.22 -10.58 -1.31
C LYS A 97 -4.31 -12.05 -0.95
N SER A 98 -3.39 -12.89 -1.44
CA SER A 98 -3.33 -14.30 -1.09
C SER A 98 -3.08 -14.53 0.40
N LEU A 99 -2.48 -13.56 1.07
CA LEU A 99 -2.22 -13.57 2.51
C LEU A 99 -3.32 -12.88 3.32
N GLY A 100 -4.41 -12.46 2.67
CA GLY A 100 -5.55 -11.83 3.32
C GLY A 100 -5.41 -10.32 3.53
N MET A 101 -4.42 -9.69 2.93
CA MET A 101 -4.23 -8.24 3.01
C MET A 101 -4.77 -7.52 1.79
N GLU A 102 -5.12 -6.26 1.98
CA GLU A 102 -5.38 -5.33 0.89
C GLU A 102 -4.07 -4.68 0.40
N ALA A 103 -4.12 -4.15 -0.81
CA ALA A 103 -2.94 -3.52 -1.41
C ALA A 103 -3.33 -2.37 -2.34
#